data_d01c3df068912768fd7059cb5296b9f9
#
_entry.id   d01c3df068912768fd7059cb5296b9f9
#
_cell.length_a   1.000
_cell.length_b   1.000
_cell.length_c   1.000
_cell.angle_alpha   90.00
_cell.angle_beta   90.00
_cell.angle_gamma   90.00
#
_symmetry.space_group_name_H-M   'P 1'
#
loop_
_entity.id
_entity.type
_entity.pdbx_description
1 polymer ?
#
loop_
_entity_poly.entity_id
_entity_poly.type
_entity_poly.pdbx_seq_one_letter_code
_entity_poly.pdbx_strand_id
1 'polypeptide(L)'
;MRTNGIVCYMRNLLSPLQILIYSGLHIYFVVFYNMSYQTEKSARIRILRDILCMILNKNKTVGGNIMSKSRVWKFHNDVDTDQIIASQYLLLPDIEAMKQYTFESLDPSFAGKAQPGDLIVAGENFGCGSSREQAPSVLKALGIKAVIAKSFARIFFRNAINIGLPVIVCKDLYEHVEDGGEAELDLSAGTVTAGGQVYTCTKLPEYMQKILSAGGLIASLNKEEA
;
A
#
# COMPACT_ATOMS: atom_id res chain seq x y z
N MET A 1 13.10 -28.03 -20.95
CA MET A 1 13.78 -27.13 -20.00
C MET A 1 14.44 -26.00 -20.82
N ARG A 2 13.83 -24.82 -20.83
CA ARG A 2 14.42 -23.61 -21.44
C ARG A 2 14.52 -22.58 -20.34
N THR A 3 15.73 -22.33 -19.87
CA THR A 3 16.09 -21.26 -18.94
C THR A 3 16.01 -19.93 -19.69
N ASN A 4 15.09 -19.05 -19.29
CA ASN A 4 15.05 -17.67 -19.77
C ASN A 4 16.23 -16.91 -19.16
N GLY A 5 17.34 -16.85 -19.91
CA GLY A 5 18.51 -16.08 -19.53
C GLY A 5 18.28 -14.59 -19.82
N ILE A 6 18.52 -13.76 -18.81
CA ILE A 6 18.62 -12.31 -18.98
C ILE A 6 20.01 -12.04 -19.55
N VAL A 7 20.09 -11.57 -20.79
CA VAL A 7 21.37 -11.18 -21.42
C VAL A 7 21.53 -9.67 -21.27
N CYS A 8 22.53 -9.27 -20.51
CA CYS A 8 22.91 -7.87 -20.33
C CYS A 8 24.09 -7.56 -21.28
N TYR A 9 23.87 -6.70 -22.27
CA TYR A 9 24.93 -6.23 -23.17
C TYR A 9 25.43 -4.85 -22.71
N MET A 10 26.66 -4.79 -22.22
CA MET A 10 27.37 -3.51 -22.03
C MET A 10 28.22 -3.20 -23.26
N ARG A 11 27.94 -2.11 -23.95
CA ARG A 11 28.86 -1.54 -24.95
C ARG A 11 29.43 -0.24 -24.39
N ASN A 12 30.73 -0.23 -24.20
CA ASN A 12 31.53 0.99 -23.94
C ASN A 12 31.69 1.76 -25.25
N LEU A 13 31.01 2.89 -25.40
CA LEU A 13 31.32 3.95 -26.32
C LEU A 13 30.99 5.29 -25.68
N LEU A 14 31.86 6.27 -25.91
CA LEU A 14 31.87 7.65 -25.39
C LEU A 14 30.61 8.44 -25.79
N SER A 15 29.50 8.18 -25.15
CA SER A 15 28.23 8.93 -25.18
C SER A 15 27.15 8.11 -24.44
N PRO A 16 25.97 8.64 -24.10
CA PRO A 16 25.16 8.21 -22.95
C PRO A 16 24.95 6.68 -22.88
N LEU A 17 25.12 6.14 -21.69
CA LEU A 17 24.96 4.71 -21.39
C LEU A 17 23.53 4.25 -21.77
N GLN A 18 23.42 3.45 -22.81
CA GLN A 18 22.18 2.77 -23.19
C GLN A 18 22.20 1.36 -22.61
N ILE A 19 21.27 1.06 -21.75
CA ILE A 19 21.05 -0.31 -21.24
C ILE A 19 19.84 -0.88 -21.94
N LEU A 20 20.05 -1.96 -22.69
CA LEU A 20 18.98 -2.73 -23.32
C LEU A 20 18.61 -3.90 -22.39
N ILE A 21 17.40 -3.92 -21.90
CA ILE A 21 16.87 -5.02 -21.09
C ILE A 21 15.87 -5.79 -21.94
N TYR A 22 16.14 -7.07 -22.14
CA TYR A 22 15.29 -7.99 -22.90
C TYR A 22 14.49 -8.89 -21.94
N SER A 23 13.17 -8.81 -21.95
CA SER A 23 12.29 -9.70 -21.22
C SER A 23 11.19 -10.18 -22.17
N GLY A 24 11.38 -11.37 -22.71
CA GLY A 24 10.37 -12.15 -23.45
C GLY A 24 9.79 -11.48 -24.70
N LEU A 25 8.88 -10.57 -24.64
CA LEU A 25 8.16 -9.97 -25.79
C LEU A 25 8.20 -8.44 -25.83
N HIS A 26 8.86 -7.77 -24.86
CA HIS A 26 8.94 -6.31 -24.83
C HIS A 26 10.37 -5.82 -24.68
N ILE A 27 10.75 -4.86 -25.56
CA ILE A 27 12.04 -4.15 -25.51
C ILE A 27 11.80 -2.84 -24.77
N TYR A 28 12.47 -2.66 -23.64
CA TYR A 28 12.42 -1.39 -22.91
C TYR A 28 13.69 -0.59 -23.20
N PHE A 29 13.54 0.60 -23.79
CA PHE A 29 14.61 1.56 -23.93
C PHE A 29 14.66 2.47 -22.70
N VAL A 30 15.74 2.40 -21.93
CA VAL A 30 16.01 3.35 -20.86
C VAL A 30 17.10 4.30 -21.34
N VAL A 31 16.73 5.55 -21.65
CA VAL A 31 17.67 6.60 -22.07
C VAL A 31 18.05 7.43 -20.86
N PHE A 32 19.30 7.37 -20.44
CA PHE A 32 19.81 8.30 -19.43
C PHE A 32 20.35 9.57 -20.13
N TYR A 33 19.67 10.70 -19.93
CA TYR A 33 20.17 12.00 -20.31
C TYR A 33 21.30 12.43 -19.38
N ASN A 34 22.31 13.03 -19.96
CA ASN A 34 23.54 13.52 -19.35
C ASN A 34 23.28 14.38 -18.11
N MET A 35 23.38 13.83 -16.92
CA MET A 35 23.54 14.61 -15.70
C MET A 35 25.03 14.75 -15.43
N SER A 36 25.45 15.99 -15.22
CA SER A 36 26.82 16.41 -14.99
C SER A 36 27.61 15.51 -14.05
N TYR A 37 28.86 15.31 -14.37
CA TYR A 37 29.84 14.32 -13.90
C TYR A 37 30.19 14.34 -12.41
N GLN A 38 29.45 15.06 -11.55
CA GLN A 38 29.83 15.28 -10.14
C GLN A 38 28.86 14.76 -9.07
N THR A 39 27.86 13.95 -9.37
CA THR A 39 27.00 13.38 -8.33
C THR A 39 27.12 11.86 -8.23
N GLU A 40 27.84 11.47 -7.19
CA GLU A 40 27.94 10.18 -6.48
C GLU A 40 27.47 8.87 -7.17
N LYS A 41 28.44 7.95 -7.33
CA LYS A 41 28.20 6.54 -7.65
C LYS A 41 27.08 5.89 -6.82
N SER A 42 26.88 6.33 -5.57
CA SER A 42 25.84 5.83 -4.65
C SER A 42 24.42 6.15 -5.10
N ALA A 43 24.17 7.32 -5.69
CA ALA A 43 22.84 7.70 -6.22
C ALA A 43 22.47 6.90 -7.46
N ARG A 44 23.43 6.64 -8.35
CA ARG A 44 23.22 5.81 -9.56
C ARG A 44 22.91 4.35 -9.23
N ILE A 45 23.59 3.79 -8.23
CA ILE A 45 23.33 2.43 -7.76
C ILE A 45 21.96 2.34 -7.11
N ARG A 46 21.52 3.36 -6.35
CA ARG A 46 20.16 3.42 -5.77
C ARG A 46 19.09 3.43 -6.85
N ILE A 47 19.19 4.32 -7.83
CA ILE A 47 18.22 4.43 -8.94
C ILE A 47 18.15 3.12 -9.74
N LEU A 48 19.30 2.50 -10.05
CA LEU A 48 19.35 1.21 -10.74
C LEU A 48 18.73 0.08 -9.92
N ARG A 49 18.94 0.06 -8.60
CA ARG A 49 18.32 -0.89 -7.69
C ARG A 49 16.79 -0.70 -7.65
N ASP A 50 16.31 0.55 -7.62
CA ASP A 50 14.89 0.85 -7.53
C ASP A 50 14.17 0.55 -8.85
N ILE A 51 14.81 0.84 -10.00
CA ILE A 51 14.31 0.43 -11.33
C ILE A 51 14.31 -1.11 -11.45
N LEU A 52 15.35 -1.78 -11.02
CA LEU A 52 15.44 -3.24 -11.03
C LEU A 52 14.36 -3.87 -10.13
N CYS A 53 14.13 -3.30 -8.94
CA CYS A 53 13.06 -3.69 -8.04
C CYS A 53 11.67 -3.48 -8.67
N MET A 54 11.43 -2.36 -9.36
CA MET A 54 10.19 -2.13 -10.11
C MET A 54 9.98 -3.14 -11.25
N ILE A 55 11.05 -3.49 -11.99
CA ILE A 55 10.99 -4.46 -13.09
C ILE A 55 10.75 -5.88 -12.53
N LEU A 56 11.46 -6.25 -11.47
CA LEU A 56 11.28 -7.56 -10.82
C LEU A 56 9.90 -7.72 -10.18
N ASN A 57 9.34 -6.65 -9.60
CA ASN A 57 7.97 -6.66 -9.08
C ASN A 57 6.91 -6.73 -10.19
N LYS A 58 7.12 -6.09 -11.37
CA LYS A 58 6.20 -6.24 -12.51
C LYS A 58 6.19 -7.65 -13.10
N ASN A 59 7.31 -8.37 -13.06
CA ASN A 59 7.36 -9.75 -13.57
C ASN A 59 6.76 -10.78 -12.60
N LYS A 60 6.40 -10.39 -11.36
CA LYS A 60 5.67 -11.23 -10.40
C LYS A 60 4.15 -11.28 -10.64
N THR A 61 3.62 -10.46 -11.56
CA THR A 61 2.18 -10.33 -11.80
C THR A 61 1.63 -11.16 -12.97
N VAL A 62 2.43 -12.07 -13.53
CA VAL A 62 1.95 -13.00 -14.58
C VAL A 62 2.07 -14.43 -14.06
N GLY A 63 0.95 -14.95 -13.54
CA GLY A 63 0.75 -16.38 -13.27
C GLY A 63 1.04 -16.81 -11.83
N GLY A 64 0.02 -16.73 -11.01
CA GLY A 64 -0.02 -17.20 -9.62
C GLY A 64 -0.09 -16.03 -8.62
N ASN A 65 -1.18 -15.97 -7.88
CA ASN A 65 -1.36 -15.07 -6.75
C ASN A 65 -0.32 -15.42 -5.67
N ILE A 66 0.91 -14.89 -5.80
CA ILE A 66 1.84 -14.89 -4.67
C ILE A 66 1.33 -13.78 -3.75
N MET A 67 0.51 -14.17 -2.76
CA MET A 67 0.08 -13.29 -1.70
C MET A 67 1.33 -12.80 -0.96
N SER A 68 1.61 -11.51 -1.06
CA SER A 68 2.75 -10.91 -0.39
C SER A 68 2.42 -10.75 1.08
N LYS A 69 3.28 -11.24 1.95
CA LYS A 69 3.21 -10.99 3.39
C LYS A 69 3.33 -9.50 3.65
N SER A 70 2.45 -9.01 4.48
CA SER A 70 2.37 -7.62 4.92
C SER A 70 2.66 -7.56 6.42
N ARG A 71 3.42 -6.57 6.86
CA ARG A 71 3.59 -6.30 8.30
C ARG A 71 2.26 -5.84 8.89
N VAL A 72 1.98 -6.26 10.12
CA VAL A 72 0.80 -5.88 10.88
C VAL A 72 1.15 -4.81 11.90
N TRP A 73 0.35 -3.74 11.93
CA TRP A 73 0.29 -2.76 13.01
C TRP A 73 -0.98 -3.02 13.80
N LYS A 74 -0.85 -3.34 15.09
CA LYS A 74 -1.98 -3.69 15.95
C LYS A 74 -2.38 -2.53 16.84
N PHE A 75 -3.66 -2.12 16.77
CA PHE A 75 -4.24 -1.07 17.59
C PHE A 75 -5.42 -1.60 18.42
N HIS A 76 -5.75 -0.90 19.50
CA HIS A 76 -6.81 -1.29 20.45
C HIS A 76 -8.24 -1.06 19.90
N ASN A 77 -9.26 -1.25 20.78
CA ASN A 77 -10.64 -0.86 20.52
C ASN A 77 -10.79 0.67 20.55
N ASP A 78 -11.86 1.17 19.92
CA ASP A 78 -12.25 2.58 19.96
C ASP A 78 -11.15 3.56 19.51
N VAL A 79 -10.37 3.17 18.53
CA VAL A 79 -9.45 4.09 17.87
C VAL A 79 -10.24 5.16 17.17
N ASP A 80 -10.20 6.39 17.69
CA ASP A 80 -10.95 7.50 17.13
C ASP A 80 -10.20 8.27 16.04
N THR A 81 -10.91 9.12 15.31
CA THR A 81 -10.35 9.89 14.21
C THR A 81 -9.34 10.95 14.65
N ASP A 82 -9.39 11.43 15.91
CA ASP A 82 -8.40 12.34 16.49
C ASP A 82 -7.10 11.60 16.83
N GLN A 83 -7.19 10.33 17.20
CA GLN A 83 -6.02 9.48 17.39
C GLN A 83 -5.35 9.11 16.05
N ILE A 84 -6.14 8.95 14.98
CA ILE A 84 -5.59 8.70 13.64
C ILE A 84 -4.89 9.96 13.13
N ILE A 85 -5.54 11.12 13.21
CA ILE A 85 -4.97 12.44 12.86
C ILE A 85 -5.59 13.51 13.74
N ALA A 86 -4.78 14.14 14.60
CA ALA A 86 -5.27 15.14 15.53
C ALA A 86 -5.76 16.41 14.83
N SER A 87 -6.77 17.06 15.41
CA SER A 87 -7.45 18.25 14.86
C SER A 87 -6.48 19.36 14.45
N GLN A 88 -5.40 19.55 15.23
CA GLN A 88 -4.41 20.59 14.97
C GLN A 88 -3.70 20.44 13.62
N TYR A 89 -3.57 19.23 13.10
CA TYR A 89 -2.91 18.95 11.83
C TYR A 89 -3.82 19.12 10.61
N LEU A 90 -5.13 19.27 10.81
CA LEU A 90 -6.10 19.52 9.73
C LEU A 90 -5.91 20.89 9.08
N LEU A 91 -5.15 21.78 9.69
CA LEU A 91 -4.79 23.09 9.14
C LEU A 91 -3.59 23.03 8.18
N LEU A 92 -2.93 21.89 8.05
CA LEU A 92 -1.84 21.69 7.09
C LEU A 92 -2.36 21.71 5.65
N PRO A 93 -1.52 22.12 4.67
CA PRO A 93 -1.99 22.42 3.31
C PRO A 93 -2.54 21.21 2.55
N ASP A 94 -2.04 20.02 2.82
CA ASP A 94 -2.41 18.81 2.10
C ASP A 94 -2.22 17.53 2.93
N ILE A 95 -2.68 16.40 2.40
CA ILE A 95 -2.59 15.09 3.04
C ILE A 95 -1.13 14.61 3.17
N GLU A 96 -0.26 14.98 2.24
CA GLU A 96 1.16 14.62 2.29
C GLU A 96 1.85 15.25 3.51
N ALA A 97 1.51 16.51 3.82
CA ALA A 97 2.00 17.19 5.02
C ALA A 97 1.37 16.60 6.31
N MET A 98 0.11 16.15 6.25
CA MET A 98 -0.60 15.57 7.40
C MET A 98 -0.09 14.16 7.77
N LYS A 99 0.23 13.32 6.78
CA LYS A 99 0.50 11.89 7.00
C LYS A 99 1.64 11.60 7.98
N GLN A 100 2.61 12.51 8.12
CA GLN A 100 3.73 12.35 9.05
C GLN A 100 3.31 12.39 10.53
N TYR A 101 2.09 12.84 10.83
CA TYR A 101 1.52 12.91 12.17
C TYR A 101 0.47 11.82 12.43
N THR A 102 0.36 10.85 11.52
CA THR A 102 -0.59 9.74 11.65
C THR A 102 -0.26 8.92 12.88
N PHE A 103 -1.27 8.70 13.74
CA PHE A 103 -1.17 7.98 15.01
C PHE A 103 -0.17 8.57 16.01
N GLU A 104 0.23 9.83 15.88
CA GLU A 104 1.22 10.46 16.78
C GLU A 104 0.88 10.29 18.25
N SER A 105 -0.42 10.33 18.62
CA SER A 105 -0.88 10.17 20.01
C SER A 105 -0.80 8.73 20.53
N LEU A 106 -0.77 7.73 19.65
CA LEU A 106 -0.73 6.30 19.99
C LEU A 106 0.68 5.72 19.84
N ASP A 107 1.31 5.99 18.73
CA ASP A 107 2.71 5.64 18.43
C ASP A 107 3.35 6.74 17.56
N PRO A 108 4.11 7.66 18.16
CA PRO A 108 4.79 8.74 17.44
C PRO A 108 5.77 8.24 16.35
N SER A 109 6.18 6.97 16.43
CA SER A 109 7.08 6.38 15.46
C SER A 109 6.38 5.76 14.26
N PHE A 110 5.05 5.60 14.30
CA PHE A 110 4.27 4.89 13.28
C PHE A 110 4.50 5.46 11.88
N ALA A 111 4.26 6.75 11.69
CA ALA A 111 4.34 7.39 10.37
C ALA A 111 5.74 7.28 9.74
N GLY A 112 6.80 7.30 10.56
CA GLY A 112 8.18 7.13 10.10
C GLY A 112 8.59 5.68 9.81
N LYS A 113 7.89 4.71 10.37
CA LYS A 113 8.20 3.27 10.25
C LYS A 113 7.25 2.51 9.32
N ALA A 114 6.02 3.01 9.12
CA ALA A 114 5.05 2.38 8.23
C ALA A 114 5.58 2.32 6.79
N GLN A 115 5.37 1.17 6.16
CA GLN A 115 5.81 0.93 4.79
C GLN A 115 4.60 0.68 3.88
N PRO A 116 4.68 1.09 2.59
CA PRO A 116 3.65 0.74 1.62
C PRO A 116 3.42 -0.77 1.58
N GLY A 117 2.16 -1.17 1.73
CA GLY A 117 1.76 -2.56 1.80
C GLY A 117 1.50 -3.09 3.20
N ASP A 118 1.79 -2.33 4.25
CA ASP A 118 1.48 -2.70 5.63
C ASP A 118 -0.03 -2.80 5.87
N LEU A 119 -0.42 -3.62 6.84
CA LEU A 119 -1.79 -3.80 7.31
C LEU A 119 -1.97 -3.17 8.69
N ILE A 120 -3.12 -2.58 8.91
CA ILE A 120 -3.58 -2.21 10.26
C ILE A 120 -4.58 -3.26 10.71
N VAL A 121 -4.39 -3.81 11.92
CA VAL A 121 -5.36 -4.68 12.59
C VAL A 121 -5.79 -4.01 13.90
N ALA A 122 -7.09 -3.79 14.06
CA ALA A 122 -7.64 -3.10 15.20
C ALA A 122 -8.82 -3.85 15.85
N GLY A 123 -9.16 -3.46 17.05
CA GLY A 123 -10.29 -4.02 17.77
C GLY A 123 -11.64 -3.49 17.26
N GLU A 124 -12.55 -3.26 18.18
CA GLU A 124 -13.90 -2.78 17.84
C GLU A 124 -13.95 -1.28 17.58
N ASN A 125 -14.96 -0.84 16.79
CA ASN A 125 -15.34 0.55 16.60
C ASN A 125 -14.23 1.46 16.06
N PHE A 126 -13.38 0.95 15.16
CA PHE A 126 -12.29 1.72 14.57
C PHE A 126 -12.81 2.91 13.74
N GLY A 127 -12.18 4.07 13.90
CA GLY A 127 -12.53 5.31 13.21
C GLY A 127 -13.76 5.99 13.81
N CYS A 128 -14.04 5.78 15.10
CA CYS A 128 -15.11 6.50 15.82
C CYS A 128 -14.77 7.99 15.95
N GLY A 129 -15.69 8.75 16.52
CA GLY A 129 -15.55 10.19 16.71
C GLY A 129 -16.02 11.00 15.50
N SER A 130 -15.20 11.91 15.02
CA SER A 130 -15.55 12.91 13.99
C SER A 130 -15.61 12.35 12.58
N SER A 131 -16.43 12.96 11.70
CA SER A 131 -16.60 12.54 10.29
C SER A 131 -15.45 12.95 9.34
N ARG A 132 -14.23 12.94 9.82
CA ARG A 132 -13.05 13.44 9.06
C ARG A 132 -12.67 12.52 7.91
N GLU A 133 -12.68 13.06 6.70
CA GLU A 133 -12.13 12.39 5.53
C GLU A 133 -10.61 12.28 5.57
N GLN A 134 -9.94 13.16 6.29
CA GLN A 134 -8.48 13.16 6.45
C GLN A 134 -7.99 11.88 7.15
N ALA A 135 -8.75 11.33 8.11
CA ALA A 135 -8.34 10.14 8.84
C ALA A 135 -8.06 8.94 7.93
N PRO A 136 -8.96 8.47 7.08
CA PRO A 136 -8.62 7.41 6.13
C PRO A 136 -7.65 7.88 5.03
N SER A 137 -7.62 9.18 4.70
CA SER A 137 -6.77 9.72 3.65
C SER A 137 -5.28 9.66 4.00
N VAL A 138 -4.91 9.98 5.26
CA VAL A 138 -3.51 9.86 5.70
C VAL A 138 -3.03 8.42 5.73
N LEU A 139 -3.89 7.46 6.09
CA LEU A 139 -3.57 6.03 6.03
C LEU A 139 -3.29 5.57 4.59
N LYS A 140 -4.14 6.00 3.65
CA LYS A 140 -3.93 5.71 2.23
C LYS A 140 -2.65 6.35 1.70
N ALA A 141 -2.36 7.60 2.08
CA ALA A 141 -1.15 8.32 1.66
C ALA A 141 0.15 7.69 2.23
N LEU A 142 0.09 7.03 3.38
CA LEU A 142 1.19 6.21 3.92
C LEU A 142 1.35 4.88 3.17
N GLY A 143 0.41 4.54 2.28
CA GLY A 143 0.44 3.28 1.53
C GLY A 143 -0.08 2.08 2.32
N ILE A 144 -0.85 2.29 3.38
CA ILE A 144 -1.51 1.20 4.11
C ILE A 144 -2.39 0.41 3.13
N LYS A 145 -2.14 -0.90 3.06
CA LYS A 145 -2.82 -1.81 2.12
C LYS A 145 -4.29 -2.00 2.46
N ALA A 146 -4.58 -2.14 3.74
CA ALA A 146 -5.95 -2.26 4.26
C ALA A 146 -5.98 -2.03 5.77
N VAL A 147 -7.16 -1.66 6.27
CA VAL A 147 -7.48 -1.69 7.70
C VAL A 147 -8.43 -2.85 7.96
N ILE A 148 -8.07 -3.73 8.91
CA ILE A 148 -8.86 -4.89 9.31
C ILE A 148 -9.24 -4.67 10.77
N ALA A 149 -10.54 -4.74 11.08
CA ALA A 149 -11.01 -4.52 12.45
C ALA A 149 -12.18 -5.44 12.78
N LYS A 150 -12.47 -5.62 14.06
CA LYS A 150 -13.69 -6.33 14.50
C LYS A 150 -14.94 -5.58 14.07
N SER A 151 -14.91 -4.25 14.12
CA SER A 151 -15.98 -3.38 13.63
C SER A 151 -15.44 -1.97 13.33
N PHE A 152 -16.20 -1.20 12.56
CA PHE A 152 -15.87 0.17 12.17
C PHE A 152 -17.00 1.12 12.49
N ALA A 153 -16.67 2.38 12.78
CA ALA A 153 -17.64 3.47 12.73
C ALA A 153 -18.12 3.68 11.27
N ARG A 154 -19.43 3.84 11.10
CA ARG A 154 -20.07 3.87 9.76
C ARG A 154 -19.51 4.95 8.83
N ILE A 155 -19.22 6.13 9.38
CA ILE A 155 -18.74 7.27 8.58
C ILE A 155 -17.32 6.97 8.11
N PHE A 156 -16.43 6.50 9.00
CA PHE A 156 -15.06 6.12 8.63
C PHE A 156 -15.06 5.04 7.54
N PHE A 157 -15.88 3.99 7.70
CA PHE A 157 -15.99 2.92 6.72
C PHE A 157 -16.35 3.45 5.33
N ARG A 158 -17.38 4.32 5.24
CA ARG A 158 -17.82 4.92 3.96
C ARG A 158 -16.73 5.80 3.35
N ASN A 159 -16.12 6.68 4.15
CA ASN A 159 -15.07 7.57 3.69
C ASN A 159 -13.85 6.77 3.17
N ALA A 160 -13.44 5.72 3.87
CA ALA A 160 -12.35 4.84 3.45
C ALA A 160 -12.63 4.17 2.10
N ILE A 161 -13.81 3.57 1.91
CA ILE A 161 -14.21 2.97 0.63
C ILE A 161 -14.24 4.03 -0.48
N ASN A 162 -14.82 5.21 -0.21
CA ASN A 162 -14.92 6.28 -1.21
C ASN A 162 -13.57 6.75 -1.74
N ILE A 163 -12.56 6.82 -0.89
CA ILE A 163 -11.21 7.18 -1.31
C ILE A 163 -10.40 5.98 -1.84
N GLY A 164 -10.91 4.76 -1.76
CA GLY A 164 -10.25 3.55 -2.24
C GLY A 164 -9.26 2.94 -1.23
N LEU A 165 -9.46 3.13 0.07
CA LEU A 165 -8.77 2.41 1.14
C LEU A 165 -9.61 1.19 1.54
N PRO A 166 -9.11 -0.05 1.39
CA PRO A 166 -9.84 -1.24 1.81
C PRO A 166 -10.02 -1.29 3.34
N VAL A 167 -11.26 -1.48 3.78
CA VAL A 167 -11.64 -1.70 5.18
C VAL A 167 -12.45 -2.99 5.30
N ILE A 168 -12.02 -3.89 6.19
CA ILE A 168 -12.48 -5.27 6.23
C ILE A 168 -12.84 -5.67 7.66
N VAL A 169 -14.04 -6.17 7.83
CA VAL A 169 -14.48 -6.70 9.13
C VAL A 169 -14.01 -8.14 9.26
N CYS A 170 -13.20 -8.42 10.28
CA CYS A 170 -12.72 -9.75 10.64
C CYS A 170 -12.72 -9.89 12.17
N LYS A 171 -13.71 -10.60 12.71
CA LYS A 171 -13.92 -10.67 14.17
C LYS A 171 -12.87 -11.47 14.89
N ASP A 172 -12.37 -12.52 14.27
CA ASP A 172 -11.53 -13.52 14.93
C ASP A 172 -10.03 -13.26 14.76
N LEU A 173 -9.62 -12.34 13.89
CA LEU A 173 -8.20 -12.10 13.60
C LEU A 173 -7.47 -11.39 14.74
N TYR A 174 -8.12 -10.43 15.38
CA TYR A 174 -7.50 -9.49 16.32
C TYR A 174 -6.75 -10.18 17.46
N GLU A 175 -7.30 -11.24 18.05
CA GLU A 175 -6.68 -11.98 19.15
C GLU A 175 -5.48 -12.83 18.73
N HIS A 176 -5.35 -13.12 17.43
CA HIS A 176 -4.39 -14.09 16.90
C HIS A 176 -3.22 -13.43 16.14
N VAL A 177 -3.17 -12.12 16.10
CA VAL A 177 -2.06 -11.36 15.53
C VAL A 177 -1.38 -10.53 16.60
N GLU A 178 -0.09 -10.35 16.46
CA GLU A 178 0.72 -9.48 17.30
C GLU A 178 1.18 -8.27 16.51
N ASP A 179 1.48 -7.17 17.21
CA ASP A 179 2.08 -6.00 16.59
C ASP A 179 3.45 -6.35 16.00
N GLY A 180 3.71 -5.87 14.79
CA GLY A 180 4.92 -6.23 14.04
C GLY A 180 4.91 -7.62 13.40
N GLY A 181 3.85 -8.42 13.62
CA GLY A 181 3.65 -9.71 12.97
C GLY A 181 3.44 -9.61 11.48
N GLU A 182 3.27 -10.75 10.81
CA GLU A 182 3.02 -10.84 9.37
C GLU A 182 1.64 -11.43 9.07
N ALA A 183 0.94 -10.87 8.09
CA ALA A 183 -0.30 -11.42 7.58
C ALA A 183 -0.39 -11.28 6.05
N GLU A 184 -1.18 -12.15 5.43
CA GLU A 184 -1.49 -12.11 4.00
C GLU A 184 -2.97 -11.88 3.81
N LEU A 185 -3.33 -10.84 3.05
CA LEU A 185 -4.71 -10.48 2.76
C LEU A 185 -5.08 -10.85 1.33
N ASP A 186 -6.15 -11.64 1.18
CA ASP A 186 -6.85 -11.88 -0.08
C ASP A 186 -8.21 -11.17 -0.05
N LEU A 187 -8.27 -10.00 -0.71
CA LEU A 187 -9.50 -9.22 -0.82
C LEU A 187 -10.59 -9.93 -1.64
N SER A 188 -10.19 -10.73 -2.62
CA SER A 188 -11.12 -11.43 -3.53
C SER A 188 -11.78 -12.62 -2.85
N ALA A 189 -11.01 -13.39 -2.11
CA ALA A 189 -11.51 -14.49 -1.30
C ALA A 189 -12.20 -14.01 -0.02
N GLY A 190 -11.85 -12.81 0.48
CA GLY A 190 -12.31 -12.31 1.77
C GLY A 190 -11.65 -13.03 2.94
N THR A 191 -10.35 -13.30 2.82
CA THR A 191 -9.61 -14.06 3.84
C THR A 191 -8.32 -13.36 4.24
N VAL A 192 -7.88 -13.59 5.46
CA VAL A 192 -6.58 -13.17 5.98
C VAL A 192 -5.87 -14.39 6.55
N THR A 193 -4.63 -14.60 6.14
CA THR A 193 -3.77 -15.66 6.69
C THR A 193 -2.75 -15.03 7.64
N ALA A 194 -2.73 -15.48 8.89
CA ALA A 194 -1.77 -15.05 9.89
C ALA A 194 -1.36 -16.23 10.78
N GLY A 195 -0.07 -16.32 11.13
CA GLY A 195 0.44 -17.44 11.93
C GLY A 195 0.21 -18.84 11.32
N GLY A 196 0.02 -18.92 10.00
CA GLY A 196 -0.32 -20.18 9.30
C GLY A 196 -1.80 -20.57 9.36
N GLN A 197 -2.66 -19.78 10.00
CA GLN A 197 -4.11 -20.00 10.08
C GLN A 197 -4.84 -19.02 9.16
N VAL A 198 -5.94 -19.49 8.53
CA VAL A 198 -6.79 -18.68 7.65
C VAL A 198 -8.02 -18.21 8.43
N TYR A 199 -8.26 -16.90 8.41
CA TYR A 199 -9.41 -16.25 9.03
C TYR A 199 -10.36 -15.74 7.95
N THR A 200 -11.64 -16.07 8.07
CA THR A 200 -12.67 -15.61 7.15
C THR A 200 -13.15 -14.24 7.58
N CYS A 201 -13.07 -13.29 6.66
CA CYS A 201 -13.52 -11.91 6.85
C CYS A 201 -14.87 -11.70 6.17
N THR A 202 -15.57 -10.61 6.53
CA THR A 202 -16.79 -10.21 5.83
C THR A 202 -16.43 -9.78 4.41
N LYS A 203 -16.95 -10.51 3.42
CA LYS A 203 -16.72 -10.19 2.01
C LYS A 203 -17.41 -8.89 1.65
N LEU A 204 -16.67 -7.99 1.02
CA LEU A 204 -17.21 -6.74 0.52
C LEU A 204 -18.17 -7.00 -0.66
N PRO A 205 -19.33 -6.30 -0.74
CA PRO A 205 -20.20 -6.34 -1.90
C PRO A 205 -19.48 -5.98 -3.20
N GLU A 206 -19.94 -6.52 -4.32
CA GLU A 206 -19.29 -6.35 -5.62
C GLU A 206 -19.09 -4.88 -6.03
N TYR A 207 -20.08 -4.03 -5.75
CA TYR A 207 -19.97 -2.60 -6.06
C TYR A 207 -18.85 -1.90 -5.27
N MET A 208 -18.63 -2.29 -4.00
CA MET A 208 -17.51 -1.77 -3.21
C MET A 208 -16.17 -2.28 -3.73
N GLN A 209 -16.10 -3.54 -4.16
CA GLN A 209 -14.88 -4.09 -4.77
C GLN A 209 -14.55 -3.35 -6.08
N LYS A 210 -15.55 -2.98 -6.89
CA LYS A 210 -15.36 -2.14 -8.10
C LYS A 210 -14.80 -0.77 -7.75
N ILE A 211 -15.35 -0.09 -6.73
CA ILE A 211 -14.86 1.21 -6.26
C ILE A 211 -13.37 1.09 -5.82
N LEU A 212 -13.06 0.10 -5.00
CA LEU A 212 -11.68 -0.12 -4.52
C LEU A 212 -10.71 -0.42 -5.67
N SER A 213 -11.10 -1.26 -6.62
CA SER A 213 -10.26 -1.61 -7.78
C SER A 213 -10.05 -0.45 -8.74
N ALA A 214 -10.97 0.50 -8.77
CA ALA A 214 -10.83 1.74 -9.52
C ALA A 214 -9.90 2.76 -8.83
N GLY A 215 -9.63 2.59 -7.53
CA GLY A 215 -8.84 3.51 -6.71
C GLY A 215 -9.68 4.53 -5.94
N GLY A 216 -10.99 4.35 -5.89
CA GLY A 216 -11.99 5.16 -5.18
C GLY A 216 -13.21 5.50 -6.03
N LEU A 217 -14.21 6.10 -5.40
CA LEU A 217 -15.50 6.37 -6.01
C LEU A 217 -15.41 7.27 -7.25
N ILE A 218 -14.69 8.39 -7.14
CA ILE A 218 -14.53 9.32 -8.26
C ILE A 218 -13.86 8.63 -9.46
N ALA A 219 -12.80 7.87 -9.21
CA ALA A 219 -12.12 7.13 -10.27
C ALA A 219 -13.00 6.02 -10.88
N SER A 220 -13.89 5.43 -10.09
CA SER A 220 -14.88 4.44 -10.57
C SER A 220 -15.90 5.07 -11.50
N LEU A 221 -16.47 6.22 -11.14
CA LEU A 221 -17.44 6.95 -11.96
C LEU A 221 -16.84 7.40 -13.29
N ASN A 222 -15.63 7.97 -13.27
CA ASN A 222 -14.94 8.40 -14.49
C ASN A 222 -14.64 7.24 -15.47
N LYS A 223 -14.54 5.99 -14.97
CA LYS A 223 -14.36 4.82 -15.83
C LYS A 223 -15.65 4.29 -16.44
N GLU A 224 -16.80 4.58 -15.85
CA GLU A 224 -18.10 4.19 -16.38
C GLU A 224 -18.59 5.16 -17.47
N GLU A 225 -18.05 6.39 -17.49
CA GLU A 225 -18.39 7.42 -18.49
C GLU A 225 -17.46 7.40 -19.73
N ALA A 226 -16.38 6.61 -19.71
CA ALA A 226 -15.40 6.50 -20.78
C ALA A 226 -15.60 5.23 -21.61
#